data_d25cc4fb422a79e9e81460b970bf6d23
#
_entry.id   d25cc4fb422a79e9e81460b970bf6d23
#
_cell.length_a   1.000
_cell.length_b   1.000
_cell.length_c   1.000
_cell.angle_alpha   90.00
_cell.angle_beta   90.00
_cell.angle_gamma   90.00
#
_symmetry.space_group_name_H-M   'P 1'
#
loop_
_entity.id
_entity.type
_entity.pdbx_description
1 polymer ?
#
loop_
_entity_poly.entity_id
_entity_poly.type
_entity_poly.pdbx_seq_one_letter_code
_entity_poly.pdbx_strand_id
1 'polypeptide(L)'
;YWNASRCKELLEKGTVLALDIREPYEYHHVNCGFNNVPMASLIEFLQEKDRTTPLVLLCQSGKRAQAAGNLIETELGFLEVIIVEQGIQGWQMEVDPSLKLD
;
A
#
# COMPACT_ATOMS: atom_id res chain seq x y z
N TYR A 1 7.50 -6.68 -5.65
CA TYR A 1 6.97 -5.46 -6.28
C TYR A 1 6.06 -5.82 -7.43
N TRP A 2 4.88 -5.23 -7.46
CA TRP A 2 3.96 -5.36 -8.58
C TRP A 2 3.67 -3.96 -9.13
N ASN A 3 3.52 -3.84 -10.45
CA ASN A 3 3.10 -2.57 -11.03
C ASN A 3 1.65 -2.25 -10.63
N ALA A 4 1.26 -1.00 -10.80
CA ALA A 4 -0.07 -0.55 -10.35
C ALA A 4 -1.21 -1.29 -11.04
N SER A 5 -1.10 -1.56 -12.33
CA SER A 5 -2.14 -2.28 -13.07
C SER A 5 -2.40 -3.66 -12.50
N ARG A 6 -1.34 -4.38 -12.16
CA ARG A 6 -1.45 -5.72 -11.57
C ARG A 6 -2.05 -5.67 -10.17
N CYS A 7 -1.67 -4.65 -9.40
CA CYS A 7 -2.26 -4.45 -8.07
C CYS A 7 -3.75 -4.16 -8.17
N LYS A 8 -4.17 -3.35 -9.14
CA LYS A 8 -5.57 -3.05 -9.35
C LYS A 8 -6.37 -4.30 -9.65
N GLU A 9 -5.84 -5.19 -10.49
CA GLU A 9 -6.51 -6.45 -10.78
C GLU A 9 -6.71 -7.29 -9.52
N LEU A 10 -5.69 -7.34 -8.67
CA LEU A 10 -5.78 -8.08 -7.41
C LEU A 10 -6.81 -7.47 -6.48
N LEU A 11 -6.87 -6.13 -6.40
CA LEU A 11 -7.86 -5.43 -5.57
C LEU A 11 -9.28 -5.71 -6.02
N GLU A 12 -9.51 -5.84 -7.31
CA GLU A 12 -10.83 -6.12 -7.84
C GLU A 12 -11.36 -7.49 -7.41
N LYS A 13 -10.47 -8.40 -7.05
CA LYS A 13 -10.84 -9.72 -6.53
C LYS A 13 -11.31 -9.67 -5.07
N GLY A 14 -11.03 -8.57 -4.37
CA GLY A 14 -11.54 -8.32 -3.03
C GLY A 14 -10.94 -9.15 -1.90
N THR A 15 -9.82 -9.82 -2.15
CA THR A 15 -9.20 -10.71 -1.15
C THR A 15 -7.98 -10.13 -0.47
N VAL A 16 -7.68 -8.84 -0.68
CA VAL A 16 -6.48 -8.22 -0.15
C VAL A 16 -6.82 -7.02 0.73
N LEU A 17 -5.89 -6.66 1.61
CA LEU A 17 -5.98 -5.47 2.43
C LEU A 17 -5.04 -4.43 1.83
N ALA A 18 -5.61 -3.35 1.30
CA ALA A 18 -4.85 -2.31 0.61
C ALA A 18 -4.62 -1.12 1.55
N LEU A 19 -3.37 -0.81 1.81
CA LEU A 19 -2.98 0.19 2.80
C LEU A 19 -2.13 1.29 2.18
N ASP A 20 -2.55 2.53 2.37
CA ASP A 20 -1.77 3.72 2.02
C ASP A 20 -1.03 4.13 3.30
N ILE A 21 0.29 3.96 3.30
CA ILE A 21 1.10 4.17 4.51
C ILE A 21 1.70 5.57 4.60
N ARG A 22 1.23 6.48 3.74
CA ARG A 22 1.68 7.88 3.78
C ARG A 22 1.09 8.60 4.98
N GLU A 23 1.58 9.80 5.25
CA GLU A 23 1.03 10.62 6.30
C GLU A 23 -0.40 11.07 5.96
N PRO A 24 -1.25 11.35 6.96
CA PRO A 24 -2.63 11.76 6.69
C PRO A 24 -2.76 12.98 5.78
N TYR A 25 -1.84 13.96 5.90
CA TYR A 25 -1.92 15.15 5.05
C TYR A 25 -1.64 14.83 3.59
N GLU A 26 -0.76 13.84 3.32
CA GLU A 26 -0.51 13.38 1.95
C GLU A 26 -1.75 12.69 1.39
N TYR A 27 -2.37 11.86 2.20
CA TYR A 27 -3.58 11.12 1.81
C TYR A 27 -4.74 12.08 1.53
N HIS A 28 -4.94 13.08 2.37
CA HIS A 28 -6.01 14.05 2.17
C HIS A 28 -5.79 14.94 0.95
N HIS A 29 -4.53 15.17 0.59
CA HIS A 29 -4.22 15.95 -0.61
C HIS A 29 -4.64 15.19 -1.88
N VAL A 30 -4.24 13.93 -1.97
CA VAL A 30 -4.60 13.06 -3.10
C VAL A 30 -4.45 11.61 -2.66
N ASN A 31 -5.41 10.77 -3.04
CA ASN A 31 -5.32 9.34 -2.75
C ASN A 31 -6.03 8.53 -3.84
N CYS A 32 -5.79 7.24 -3.85
CA CYS A 32 -6.41 6.33 -4.82
C CYS A 32 -7.41 5.38 -4.16
N GLY A 33 -7.88 5.71 -2.96
CA GLY A 33 -8.94 4.96 -2.30
C GLY A 33 -8.48 3.84 -1.37
N PHE A 34 -7.17 3.69 -1.15
CA PHE A 34 -6.67 2.72 -0.17
C PHE A 34 -6.99 3.19 1.25
N ASN A 35 -6.97 2.28 2.21
CA ASN A 35 -7.12 2.65 3.61
C ASN A 35 -5.85 3.34 4.09
N ASN A 36 -5.98 4.54 4.66
CA ASN A 36 -4.81 5.27 5.16
C ASN A 36 -4.41 4.78 6.55
N VAL A 37 -3.26 4.11 6.63
CA VAL A 37 -2.67 3.69 7.90
C VAL A 37 -1.21 4.15 7.87
N PRO A 38 -0.89 5.29 8.47
CA PRO A 38 0.48 5.82 8.45
C PRO A 38 1.49 4.82 9.00
N MET A 39 2.73 4.89 8.53
CA MET A 39 3.77 3.96 8.96
C MET A 39 3.89 3.83 10.47
N ALA A 40 3.73 4.94 11.20
CA ALA A 40 3.87 4.93 12.67
C ALA A 40 2.81 4.06 13.34
N SER A 41 1.66 3.85 12.70
CA SER A 41 0.56 3.06 13.25
C SER A 41 0.45 1.66 12.65
N LEU A 42 1.29 1.35 11.67
CA LEU A 42 1.11 0.19 10.83
C LEU A 42 1.24 -1.14 11.59
N ILE A 43 2.28 -1.27 12.40
CA ILE A 43 2.52 -2.51 13.14
C ILE A 43 1.36 -2.78 14.10
N GLU A 44 0.94 -1.77 14.86
CA GLU A 44 -0.17 -1.90 15.78
C GLU A 44 -1.47 -2.28 15.06
N PHE A 45 -1.74 -1.63 13.93
CA PHE A 45 -2.92 -1.92 13.12
C PHE A 45 -2.94 -3.37 12.65
N LEU A 46 -1.78 -3.91 12.27
CA LEU A 46 -1.70 -5.25 11.69
C LEU A 46 -1.56 -6.38 12.70
N GLN A 47 -1.31 -6.08 13.97
CA GLN A 47 -1.05 -7.12 14.97
C GLN A 47 -2.17 -8.15 15.10
N GLU A 48 -3.42 -7.70 14.94
CA GLU A 48 -4.58 -8.58 15.09
C GLU A 48 -5.12 -9.11 13.78
N LYS A 49 -4.46 -8.78 12.66
CA LYS A 49 -4.91 -9.24 11.34
C LYS A 49 -4.39 -10.63 11.03
N ASP A 50 -5.15 -11.37 10.25
CA ASP A 50 -4.77 -12.70 9.80
C ASP A 50 -3.52 -12.63 8.93
N ARG A 51 -2.49 -13.39 9.28
CA ARG A 51 -1.19 -13.40 8.59
C ARG A 51 -1.27 -13.96 7.17
N THR A 52 -2.34 -14.66 6.84
CA THR A 52 -2.55 -15.18 5.49
C THR A 52 -3.24 -14.17 4.57
N THR A 53 -3.74 -13.04 5.10
CA THR A 53 -4.34 -11.98 4.29
C THR A 53 -3.24 -11.30 3.48
N PRO A 54 -3.33 -11.28 2.14
CA PRO A 54 -2.35 -10.55 1.34
C PRO A 54 -2.47 -9.06 1.59
N LEU A 55 -1.33 -8.39 1.68
CA LEU A 55 -1.26 -6.94 1.87
C LEU A 55 -0.74 -6.26 0.62
N VAL A 56 -1.34 -5.12 0.27
CA VAL A 56 -0.82 -4.25 -0.79
C VAL A 56 -0.49 -2.92 -0.13
N LEU A 57 0.77 -2.51 -0.19
CA LEU A 57 1.26 -1.30 0.45
C LEU A 57 1.56 -0.22 -0.58
N LEU A 58 1.11 0.99 -0.31
CA LEU A 58 1.29 2.16 -1.17
C LEU A 58 1.94 3.30 -0.39
N CYS A 59 2.95 3.92 -1.00
CA CYS A 59 3.48 5.20 -0.51
C CYS A 59 3.68 6.12 -1.71
N GLN A 60 4.46 7.20 -1.56
CA GLN A 60 4.64 8.16 -2.64
C GLN A 60 5.41 7.56 -3.82
N SER A 61 6.54 6.91 -3.56
CA SER A 61 7.43 6.41 -4.60
C SER A 61 7.77 4.92 -4.49
N GLY A 62 7.35 4.25 -3.42
CA GLY A 62 7.66 2.85 -3.16
C GLY A 62 8.72 2.62 -2.08
N LYS A 63 9.52 3.63 -1.74
CA LYS A 63 10.63 3.46 -0.79
C LYS A 63 10.16 3.18 0.64
N ARG A 64 9.21 3.97 1.14
CA ARG A 64 8.66 3.75 2.48
C ARG A 64 7.94 2.41 2.56
N ALA A 65 7.22 2.05 1.49
CA ALA A 65 6.49 0.79 1.43
C ALA A 65 7.44 -0.40 1.45
N GLN A 66 8.60 -0.30 0.80
CA GLN A 66 9.59 -1.37 0.83
C GLN A 66 10.11 -1.59 2.26
N ALA A 67 10.46 -0.52 2.95
CA ALA A 67 10.94 -0.61 4.33
C ALA A 67 9.85 -1.18 5.24
N ALA A 68 8.61 -0.73 5.08
CA ALA A 68 7.49 -1.22 5.86
C ALA A 68 7.21 -2.69 5.57
N GLY A 69 7.29 -3.10 4.32
CA GLY A 69 7.07 -4.49 3.93
C GLY A 69 8.07 -5.42 4.57
N ASN A 70 9.35 -5.04 4.57
CA ASN A 70 10.39 -5.84 5.22
C ASN A 70 10.11 -5.99 6.71
N LEU A 71 9.71 -4.91 7.37
CA LEU A 71 9.40 -4.92 8.78
C LEU A 71 8.20 -5.83 9.09
N ILE A 72 7.15 -5.72 8.27
CA ILE A 72 5.94 -6.52 8.44
C ILE A 72 6.25 -8.01 8.30
N GLU A 73 7.04 -8.38 7.29
CA GLU A 73 7.41 -9.76 7.08
C GLU A 73 8.25 -10.32 8.23
N THR A 74 9.22 -9.55 8.73
CA THR A 74 10.12 -10.02 9.78
C THR A 74 9.49 -9.98 11.16
N GLU A 75 8.72 -8.93 11.48
CA GLU A 75 8.16 -8.75 12.82
C GLU A 75 6.81 -9.43 13.01
N LEU A 76 5.99 -9.49 11.99
CA LEU A 76 4.63 -10.01 12.09
C LEU A 76 4.40 -11.31 11.33
N GLY A 77 5.30 -11.65 10.40
CA GLY A 77 5.20 -12.93 9.70
C GLY A 77 4.09 -13.01 8.66
N PHE A 78 3.70 -11.89 8.05
CA PHE A 78 2.74 -11.94 6.96
C PHE A 78 3.35 -12.70 5.78
N LEU A 79 2.55 -13.58 5.17
CA LEU A 79 3.03 -14.47 4.11
C LEU A 79 3.15 -13.77 2.76
N GLU A 80 2.32 -12.77 2.50
CA GLU A 80 2.33 -12.09 1.21
C GLU A 80 2.19 -10.58 1.39
N VAL A 81 3.26 -9.84 1.11
CA VAL A 81 3.29 -8.39 1.19
C VAL A 81 3.70 -7.85 -0.18
N ILE A 82 2.79 -7.14 -0.83
CA ILE A 82 2.99 -6.61 -2.17
C ILE A 82 3.20 -5.11 -2.09
N ILE A 83 4.25 -4.63 -2.76
CA ILE A 83 4.58 -3.21 -2.81
C ILE A 83 4.15 -2.67 -4.18
N VAL A 84 3.37 -1.58 -4.19
CA VAL A 84 3.01 -0.93 -5.45
C VAL A 84 4.25 -0.26 -6.02
N GLU A 85 4.71 -0.74 -7.16
CA GLU A 85 5.90 -0.22 -7.83
C GLU A 85 5.69 1.26 -8.16
N GLN A 86 6.64 2.11 -7.78
CA GLN A 86 6.59 3.55 -7.90
C GLN A 86 5.46 4.23 -7.09
N GLY A 87 4.82 3.49 -6.19
CA GLY A 87 3.83 4.05 -5.29
C GLY A 87 2.66 4.70 -6.00
N ILE A 88 2.15 5.81 -5.44
CA ILE A 88 1.03 6.51 -6.04
C ILE A 88 1.41 7.16 -7.38
N GLN A 89 2.68 7.44 -7.60
CA GLN A 89 3.15 7.93 -8.90
C GLN A 89 2.90 6.89 -9.98
N GLY A 90 3.22 5.62 -9.72
CA GLY A 90 2.93 4.54 -10.64
C GLY A 90 1.44 4.33 -10.84
N TRP A 91 0.67 4.48 -9.76
CA TRP A 91 -0.79 4.36 -9.84
C TRP A 91 -1.38 5.42 -10.76
N GLN A 92 -0.92 6.68 -10.64
CA GLN A 92 -1.35 7.76 -11.52
C GLN A 92 -1.04 7.42 -12.97
N MET A 93 0.17 6.95 -13.25
CA MET A 93 0.60 6.69 -14.62
C MET A 93 -0.16 5.54 -15.27
N GLU A 94 -0.44 4.47 -14.52
CA GLU A 94 -0.97 3.24 -15.10
C GLU A 94 -2.45 3.03 -14.88
N VAL A 95 -3.02 3.56 -13.82
CA VAL A 95 -4.39 3.26 -13.44
C VAL A 95 -5.29 4.49 -13.52
N ASP A 96 -4.85 5.62 -12.96
CA ASP A 96 -5.71 6.80 -12.87
C ASP A 96 -4.93 8.09 -13.20
N PRO A 97 -4.83 8.44 -14.48
CA PRO A 97 -4.11 9.65 -14.88
C PRO A 97 -4.74 10.95 -14.36
N SER A 98 -5.95 10.89 -13.84
CA SER A 98 -6.62 12.08 -13.30
C SER A 98 -6.10 12.52 -11.94
N LEU A 99 -5.30 11.69 -11.26
CA LEU A 99 -4.73 12.05 -9.96
C LEU A 99 -3.73 13.21 -10.11
N LYS A 100 -3.87 14.21 -9.26
CA LYS A 100 -2.97 15.37 -9.25
C LYS A 100 -2.04 15.26 -8.05
N LEU A 101 -0.78 14.89 -8.31
CA LEU A 101 0.18 14.58 -7.25
C LEU A 101 0.94 15.80 -6.71
N ASP A 102 0.84 16.93 -7.35
CA ASP A 102 1.55 18.17 -6.94
C ASP A 102 0.65 19.16 -6.22
#